data_97d4639f01b38f9720dd011dc6c35a3e
#
_entry.id   97d4639f01b38f9720dd011dc6c35a3e
#
_cell.length_a   1.000
_cell.length_b   1.000
_cell.length_c   1.000
_cell.angle_alpha   90.00
_cell.angle_beta   90.00
_cell.angle_gamma   90.00
#
_symmetry.space_group_name_H-M   'P 1'
#
loop_
_entity.id
_entity.type
_entity.pdbx_description
1 polymer ?
#
loop_
_entity_poly.entity_id
_entity_poly.type
_entity_poly.pdbx_seq_one_letter_code
_entity_poly.pdbx_strand_id
1 'polypeptide(L)'
;MPHLRLEVPEEWLREDFCASTGFDARKLLDALVDALLNLRMPSPTDPAQTIPLINKSNLKHAIIPLYYAHTAADPEKRFLHLTIAAGNDTPGRTAAVRLNAAHALGDRIDEFTANIPGLASAGLASVTVWLQDIDRDRGYSTTAERKKRREAM
;
A
#
# COMPACT_ATOMS: atom_id res chain seq x y z
N MET A 1 13.12 3.00 -3.79
CA MET A 1 12.50 1.68 -3.65
C MET A 1 11.09 1.85 -3.11
N PRO A 2 10.04 1.41 -3.83
CA PRO A 2 8.67 1.56 -3.35
C PRO A 2 8.38 0.63 -2.16
N HIS A 3 7.54 1.12 -1.26
CA HIS A 3 7.08 0.39 -0.08
C HIS A 3 5.57 0.39 -0.05
N LEU A 4 4.98 -0.78 0.12
CA LEU A 4 3.56 -0.96 0.35
C LEU A 4 3.37 -1.36 1.82
N ARG A 5 2.59 -0.58 2.56
CA ARG A 5 2.31 -0.84 3.97
C ARG A 5 0.82 -0.90 4.19
N LEU A 6 0.34 -2.05 4.62
CA LEU A 6 -1.04 -2.26 5.02
C LEU A 6 -1.13 -2.18 6.54
N GLU A 7 -1.76 -1.15 7.05
CA GLU A 7 -2.01 -0.95 8.47
C GLU A 7 -3.37 -1.57 8.83
N VAL A 8 -3.36 -2.46 9.81
CA VAL A 8 -4.51 -3.28 10.21
C VAL A 8 -4.66 -3.23 11.72
N PRO A 9 -5.90 -3.13 12.26
CA PRO A 9 -6.11 -3.29 13.69
C PRO A 9 -5.45 -4.57 14.20
N GLU A 10 -4.71 -4.49 15.30
CA GLU A 10 -3.93 -5.63 15.82
C GLU A 10 -4.81 -6.84 16.09
N GLU A 11 -5.99 -6.63 16.65
CA GLU A 11 -6.94 -7.71 16.92
C GLU A 11 -7.41 -8.45 15.68
N TRP A 12 -7.36 -7.84 14.48
CA TRP A 12 -7.73 -8.47 13.21
C TRP A 12 -6.64 -9.37 12.62
N LEU A 13 -5.46 -9.36 13.21
CA LEU A 13 -4.34 -10.21 12.81
C LEU A 13 -4.32 -11.56 13.54
N ARG A 14 -5.23 -11.76 14.50
CA ARG A 14 -5.32 -12.97 15.30
C ARG A 14 -6.02 -14.09 14.52
N GLU A 15 -5.61 -15.31 14.80
CA GLU A 15 -6.17 -16.51 14.14
C GLU A 15 -7.67 -16.67 14.42
N ASP A 16 -8.13 -16.37 15.64
CA ASP A 16 -9.54 -16.44 16.02
C ASP A 16 -10.39 -15.43 15.26
N PHE A 17 -9.88 -14.24 14.99
CA PHE A 17 -10.55 -13.25 14.14
C PHE A 17 -10.68 -13.75 12.70
N CYS A 18 -9.61 -14.28 12.13
CA CYS A 18 -9.63 -14.87 10.78
C CYS A 18 -10.63 -16.05 10.71
N ALA A 19 -10.63 -16.93 11.70
CA ALA A 19 -11.57 -18.07 11.76
C ALA A 19 -13.02 -17.63 11.86
N SER A 20 -13.33 -16.56 12.62
CA SER A 20 -14.69 -16.09 12.84
C SER A 20 -15.23 -15.23 11.70
N THR A 21 -14.41 -14.44 11.02
CA THR A 21 -14.82 -13.50 9.98
C THR A 21 -14.48 -13.93 8.56
N GLY A 22 -13.45 -14.75 8.39
CA GLY A 22 -12.84 -15.07 7.11
C GLY A 22 -11.83 -14.02 6.61
N PHE A 23 -11.56 -12.97 7.40
CA PHE A 23 -10.58 -11.95 7.02
C PHE A 23 -9.15 -12.44 7.27
N ASP A 24 -8.35 -12.44 6.23
CA ASP A 24 -6.92 -12.73 6.30
C ASP A 24 -6.14 -11.56 5.69
N ALA A 25 -5.44 -10.81 6.54
CA ALA A 25 -4.67 -9.66 6.14
C ALA A 25 -3.54 -9.99 5.15
N ARG A 26 -2.98 -11.19 5.21
CA ARG A 26 -1.95 -11.64 4.26
C ARG A 26 -2.52 -11.80 2.87
N LYS A 27 -3.70 -12.42 2.76
CA LYS A 27 -4.40 -12.56 1.47
C LYS A 27 -4.78 -11.19 0.89
N LEU A 28 -5.19 -10.25 1.73
CA LEU A 28 -5.44 -8.88 1.29
C LEU A 28 -4.15 -8.23 0.79
N LEU A 29 -3.05 -8.33 1.54
CA LEU A 29 -1.78 -7.77 1.12
C LEU A 29 -1.29 -8.37 -0.19
N ASP A 30 -1.38 -9.69 -0.37
CA ASP A 30 -1.00 -10.38 -1.61
C ASP A 30 -1.84 -9.88 -2.79
N ALA A 31 -3.15 -9.72 -2.61
CA ALA A 31 -4.04 -9.17 -3.63
C ALA A 31 -3.68 -7.72 -4.00
N LEU A 32 -3.26 -6.92 -3.03
CA LEU A 32 -2.81 -5.53 -3.25
C LEU A 32 -1.46 -5.46 -3.96
N VAL A 33 -0.53 -6.34 -3.61
CA VAL A 33 0.75 -6.47 -4.32
C VAL A 33 0.52 -6.83 -5.78
N ASP A 34 -0.32 -7.83 -6.05
CA ASP A 34 -0.66 -8.23 -7.42
C ASP A 34 -1.33 -7.09 -8.18
N ALA A 35 -2.30 -6.40 -7.58
CA ALA A 35 -2.96 -5.26 -8.20
C ALA A 35 -1.98 -4.14 -8.52
N LEU A 36 -1.09 -3.78 -7.58
CA LEU A 36 -0.08 -2.74 -7.76
C LEU A 36 0.91 -3.08 -8.89
N LEU A 37 1.36 -4.34 -8.95
CA LEU A 37 2.29 -4.80 -9.99
C LEU A 37 1.67 -4.86 -11.39
N ASN A 38 0.35 -4.96 -11.48
CA ASN A 38 -0.39 -4.93 -12.75
C ASN A 38 -0.75 -3.52 -13.21
N LEU A 39 -0.56 -2.50 -12.37
CA LEU A 39 -0.79 -1.12 -12.78
C LEU A 39 0.25 -0.66 -13.80
N ARG A 40 -0.24 0.07 -14.79
CA ARG A 40 0.54 0.59 -15.90
C ARG A 40 0.47 2.11 -15.94
N MET A 41 1.52 2.72 -16.47
CA MET A 41 1.54 4.16 -16.75
C MET A 41 2.08 4.40 -18.16
N PRO A 42 1.78 5.56 -18.79
CA PRO A 42 2.38 5.91 -20.06
C PRO A 42 3.91 5.93 -19.98
N SER A 43 4.58 5.42 -21.00
CA SER A 43 6.04 5.52 -21.11
C SER A 43 6.45 6.99 -21.25
N PRO A 44 7.43 7.48 -20.51
CA PRO A 44 7.92 8.85 -20.68
C PRO A 44 8.64 9.10 -22.01
N THR A 45 9.09 8.04 -22.69
CA THR A 45 9.80 8.12 -23.97
C THR A 45 8.88 7.88 -25.16
N ASP A 46 7.80 7.15 -24.99
CA ASP A 46 6.80 6.85 -26.01
C ASP A 46 5.41 6.76 -25.37
N PRO A 47 4.60 7.86 -25.40
CA PRO A 47 3.27 7.89 -24.78
C PRO A 47 2.26 6.89 -25.36
N ALA A 48 2.51 6.33 -26.54
CA ALA A 48 1.68 5.28 -27.15
C ALA A 48 1.87 3.92 -26.47
N GLN A 49 2.95 3.76 -25.70
CA GLN A 49 3.25 2.56 -24.94
C GLN A 49 3.03 2.75 -23.45
N THR A 50 2.83 1.65 -22.75
CA THR A 50 2.73 1.65 -21.29
C THR A 50 3.85 0.82 -20.66
N ILE A 51 4.27 1.24 -19.48
CA ILE A 51 5.26 0.54 -18.66
C ILE A 51 4.66 0.23 -17.28
N PRO A 52 5.24 -0.72 -16.53
CA PRO A 52 4.82 -0.94 -15.13
C PRO A 52 4.96 0.32 -14.29
N LEU A 53 3.96 0.60 -13.47
CA LEU A 53 4.03 1.69 -12.48
C LEU A 53 5.13 1.43 -11.46
N ILE A 54 5.26 0.19 -11.01
CA ILE A 54 6.22 -0.27 -10.00
C ILE A 54 6.96 -1.49 -10.54
N ASN A 55 8.27 -1.53 -10.36
CA ASN A 55 9.07 -2.69 -10.69
C ASN A 55 8.99 -3.72 -9.55
N LYS A 56 8.64 -4.96 -9.88
CA LYS A 56 8.50 -6.07 -8.94
C LYS A 56 9.75 -6.29 -8.09
N SER A 57 10.93 -6.23 -8.69
CA SER A 57 12.19 -6.48 -7.99
C SER A 57 12.52 -5.45 -6.89
N ASN A 58 11.88 -4.29 -6.94
CA ASN A 58 12.12 -3.18 -6.03
C ASN A 58 11.02 -3.00 -4.96
N LEU A 59 9.89 -3.68 -5.12
CA LEU A 59 8.75 -3.52 -4.19
C LEU A 59 9.03 -4.24 -2.88
N LYS A 60 8.93 -3.51 -1.78
CA LYS A 60 8.84 -4.05 -0.43
C LYS A 60 7.43 -3.88 0.10
N HIS A 61 6.94 -4.87 0.84
CA HIS A 61 5.61 -4.82 1.42
C HIS A 61 5.61 -5.36 2.85
N ALA A 62 4.69 -4.85 3.66
CA ALA A 62 4.55 -5.24 5.05
C ALA A 62 3.13 -5.02 5.57
N ILE A 63 2.73 -5.83 6.55
CA ILE A 63 1.57 -5.59 7.40
C ILE A 63 2.07 -4.89 8.66
N ILE A 64 1.41 -3.80 9.04
CA ILE A 64 1.71 -3.03 10.24
C ILE A 64 0.54 -3.16 11.21
N PRO A 65 0.72 -3.78 12.37
CA PRO A 65 -0.32 -3.84 13.38
C PRO A 65 -0.55 -2.46 14.00
N LEU A 66 -1.82 -2.07 14.12
CA LEU A 66 -2.23 -0.85 14.79
C LEU A 66 -2.82 -1.18 16.16
N TYR A 67 -2.23 -0.64 17.19
CA TYR A 67 -2.80 -0.67 18.54
C TYR A 67 -3.77 0.50 18.72
N TYR A 68 -4.95 0.25 19.28
CA TYR A 68 -6.00 1.26 19.47
C TYR A 68 -6.50 1.91 18.17
N ALA A 69 -6.62 1.10 17.10
CA ALA A 69 -7.02 1.55 15.77
C ALA A 69 -8.54 1.77 15.68
N HIS A 70 -9.05 2.81 16.32
CA HIS A 70 -10.45 3.18 16.30
C HIS A 70 -10.63 4.67 15.98
N THR A 71 -11.82 5.07 15.56
CA THR A 71 -12.11 6.48 15.33
C THR A 71 -12.35 7.21 16.65
N ALA A 72 -11.96 8.48 16.71
CA ALA A 72 -12.15 9.29 17.92
C ALA A 72 -13.63 9.49 18.29
N ALA A 73 -14.51 9.49 17.30
CA ALA A 73 -15.95 9.69 17.49
C ALA A 73 -16.69 8.41 17.95
N ASP A 74 -16.12 7.24 17.61
CA ASP A 74 -16.74 5.96 17.93
C ASP A 74 -15.66 4.89 18.15
N PRO A 75 -15.43 4.45 19.40
CA PRO A 75 -14.38 3.48 19.71
C PRO A 75 -14.66 2.07 19.17
N GLU A 76 -15.89 1.78 18.74
CA GLU A 76 -16.23 0.50 18.09
C GLU A 76 -15.89 0.49 16.60
N LYS A 77 -15.57 1.65 16.00
CA LYS A 77 -15.22 1.75 14.59
C LYS A 77 -13.74 1.51 14.36
N ARG A 78 -13.45 0.76 13.31
CA ARG A 78 -12.11 0.38 12.87
C ARG A 78 -11.82 0.91 11.48
N PHE A 79 -10.55 1.01 11.13
CA PHE A 79 -10.14 1.41 9.79
C PHE A 79 -8.98 0.54 9.27
N LEU A 80 -8.88 0.46 7.96
CA LEU A 80 -7.71 -0.02 7.25
C LEU A 80 -7.03 1.16 6.56
N HIS A 81 -5.71 1.18 6.60
CA HIS A 81 -4.93 2.21 5.92
C HIS A 81 -3.84 1.58 5.07
N LEU A 82 -3.78 1.97 3.79
CA LEU A 82 -2.75 1.55 2.87
C LEU A 82 -1.88 2.73 2.50
N THR A 83 -0.59 2.63 2.74
CA THR A 83 0.40 3.59 2.28
C THR A 83 1.26 2.98 1.19
N ILE A 84 1.37 3.70 0.08
CA ILE A 84 2.31 3.39 -1.00
C ILE A 84 3.34 4.49 -1.01
N ALA A 85 4.55 4.21 -0.56
CA ALA A 85 5.65 5.17 -0.59
C ALA A 85 6.57 4.85 -1.78
N ALA A 86 6.77 5.82 -2.66
CA ALA A 86 7.59 5.66 -3.86
C ALA A 86 8.42 6.91 -4.12
N GLY A 87 9.58 6.74 -4.79
CA GLY A 87 10.42 7.88 -5.17
C GLY A 87 9.70 8.81 -6.14
N ASN A 88 9.89 10.11 -5.98
CA ASN A 88 9.32 11.15 -6.83
C ASN A 88 10.08 11.37 -8.15
N ASP A 89 11.21 10.72 -8.31
CA ASP A 89 12.14 10.86 -9.43
C ASP A 89 11.83 9.97 -10.65
N THR A 90 10.74 9.20 -10.62
CA THR A 90 10.38 8.34 -11.74
C THR A 90 9.64 9.14 -12.81
N PRO A 91 10.22 9.34 -14.01
CA PRO A 91 9.55 10.03 -15.10
C PRO A 91 8.21 9.38 -15.45
N GLY A 92 7.21 10.19 -15.77
CA GLY A 92 5.87 9.71 -16.15
C GLY A 92 4.94 9.36 -14.98
N ARG A 93 5.44 9.29 -13.74
CA ARG A 93 4.62 9.08 -12.54
C ARG A 93 4.03 10.41 -12.07
N THR A 94 3.10 10.94 -12.86
CA THR A 94 2.43 12.22 -12.59
C THR A 94 1.46 12.12 -11.40
N ALA A 95 0.95 13.26 -10.94
CA ALA A 95 -0.08 13.30 -9.90
C ALA A 95 -1.34 12.52 -10.30
N ALA A 96 -1.77 12.61 -11.57
CA ALA A 96 -2.91 11.86 -12.09
C ALA A 96 -2.66 10.35 -12.08
N VAL A 97 -1.47 9.89 -12.48
CA VAL A 97 -1.08 8.48 -12.43
C VAL A 97 -1.10 7.95 -10.99
N ARG A 98 -0.58 8.73 -10.04
CA ARG A 98 -0.60 8.37 -8.62
C ARG A 98 -2.00 8.29 -8.05
N LEU A 99 -2.85 9.27 -8.37
CA LEU A 99 -4.24 9.28 -7.92
C LEU A 99 -5.01 8.07 -8.47
N ASN A 100 -4.85 7.74 -9.75
CA ASN A 100 -5.46 6.57 -10.36
C ASN A 100 -5.00 5.27 -9.68
N ALA A 101 -3.71 5.17 -9.33
CA ALA A 101 -3.19 4.03 -8.59
C ALA A 101 -3.83 3.91 -7.19
N ALA A 102 -3.96 5.02 -6.47
CA ALA A 102 -4.62 5.04 -5.16
C ALA A 102 -6.08 4.60 -5.26
N HIS A 103 -6.83 5.08 -6.26
CA HIS A 103 -8.21 4.65 -6.50
C HIS A 103 -8.29 3.16 -6.83
N ALA A 104 -7.46 2.66 -7.75
CA ALA A 104 -7.46 1.25 -8.13
C ALA A 104 -7.19 0.32 -6.94
N LEU A 105 -6.27 0.70 -6.05
CA LEU A 105 -5.99 -0.08 -4.85
C LEU A 105 -7.08 0.06 -3.78
N GLY A 106 -7.69 1.23 -3.66
CA GLY A 106 -8.86 1.44 -2.81
C GLY A 106 -10.03 0.55 -3.24
N ASP A 107 -10.36 0.55 -4.53
CA ASP A 107 -11.38 -0.31 -5.12
C ASP A 107 -11.09 -1.79 -4.86
N ARG A 108 -9.82 -2.19 -4.94
CA ARG A 108 -9.41 -3.57 -4.66
C ARG A 108 -9.62 -3.95 -3.19
N ILE A 109 -9.35 -3.04 -2.25
CA ILE A 109 -9.65 -3.28 -0.83
C ILE A 109 -11.16 -3.39 -0.62
N ASP A 110 -11.92 -2.49 -1.23
CA ASP A 110 -13.38 -2.48 -1.11
C ASP A 110 -14.00 -3.78 -1.66
N GLU A 111 -13.55 -4.27 -2.80
CA GLU A 111 -13.94 -5.56 -3.35
C GLU A 111 -13.61 -6.72 -2.42
N PHE A 112 -12.39 -6.74 -1.88
CA PHE A 112 -11.93 -7.80 -0.99
C PHE A 112 -12.77 -7.81 0.30
N THR A 113 -13.01 -6.66 0.91
CA THR A 113 -13.73 -6.53 2.18
C THR A 113 -15.24 -6.74 2.01
N ALA A 114 -15.82 -6.38 0.86
CA ALA A 114 -17.22 -6.62 0.56
C ALA A 114 -17.61 -8.11 0.54
N ASN A 115 -16.64 -8.98 0.23
CA ASN A 115 -16.84 -10.43 0.25
C ASN A 115 -16.71 -11.06 1.66
N ILE A 116 -16.50 -10.23 2.69
CA ILE A 116 -16.29 -10.67 4.07
C ILE A 116 -17.31 -9.96 4.98
N PRO A 117 -18.54 -10.47 5.09
CA PRO A 117 -19.62 -9.80 5.84
C PRO A 117 -19.29 -9.53 7.31
N GLY A 118 -18.44 -10.39 7.91
CA GLY A 118 -18.00 -10.23 9.30
C GLY A 118 -17.22 -8.95 9.58
N LEU A 119 -16.65 -8.30 8.57
CA LEU A 119 -15.88 -7.05 8.77
C LEU A 119 -16.78 -5.86 9.11
N ALA A 120 -17.95 -5.75 8.51
CA ALA A 120 -18.92 -4.72 8.86
C ALA A 120 -19.36 -4.88 10.32
N SER A 121 -19.66 -6.10 10.75
CA SER A 121 -19.99 -6.44 12.15
C SER A 121 -18.81 -6.22 13.10
N ALA A 122 -17.59 -6.39 12.65
CA ALA A 122 -16.37 -6.09 13.40
C ALA A 122 -16.02 -4.59 13.47
N GLY A 123 -16.84 -3.73 12.85
CA GLY A 123 -16.73 -2.28 12.95
C GLY A 123 -15.94 -1.60 11.85
N LEU A 124 -15.64 -2.26 10.71
CA LEU A 124 -14.99 -1.59 9.59
C LEU A 124 -15.81 -0.37 9.12
N ALA A 125 -15.26 0.80 9.28
CA ALA A 125 -15.90 2.07 8.97
C ALA A 125 -15.26 2.83 7.81
N SER A 126 -13.94 2.67 7.62
CA SER A 126 -13.24 3.38 6.56
C SER A 126 -12.01 2.62 6.06
N VAL A 127 -11.71 2.84 4.80
CA VAL A 127 -10.49 2.41 4.13
C VAL A 127 -9.85 3.65 3.51
N THR A 128 -8.58 3.87 3.82
CA THR A 128 -7.83 4.99 3.26
C THR A 128 -6.63 4.48 2.49
N VAL A 129 -6.40 5.02 1.30
CA VAL A 129 -5.20 4.74 0.51
C VAL A 129 -4.45 6.05 0.30
N TRP A 130 -3.19 6.03 0.66
CA TRP A 130 -2.32 7.18 0.52
C TRP A 130 -1.07 6.83 -0.30
N LEU A 131 -0.84 7.54 -1.38
CA LEU A 131 0.38 7.43 -2.17
C LEU A 131 1.30 8.59 -1.81
N GLN A 132 2.39 8.25 -1.15
CA GLN A 132 3.36 9.20 -0.62
C GLN A 132 4.61 9.24 -1.49
N ASP A 133 5.04 10.45 -1.86
CA ASP A 133 6.33 10.65 -2.51
C ASP A 133 7.46 10.62 -1.49
N ILE A 134 8.51 9.87 -1.83
CA ILE A 134 9.78 9.91 -1.11
C ILE A 134 10.72 10.84 -1.88
N ASP A 135 11.06 11.96 -1.27
CA ASP A 135 12.06 12.87 -1.80
C ASP A 135 13.46 12.30 -1.52
N ARG A 136 14.13 11.81 -2.56
CA ARG A 136 15.47 11.22 -2.45
C ARG A 136 16.53 12.22 -2.04
N ASP A 137 16.36 13.48 -2.42
CA ASP A 137 17.36 14.52 -2.14
C ASP A 137 17.30 15.00 -0.69
N ARG A 138 16.22 14.71 0.02
CA ARG A 138 15.94 15.23 1.36
C ARG A 138 15.98 14.22 2.50
N GLY A 139 16.65 13.10 2.33
CA GLY A 139 16.85 12.20 3.46
C GLY A 139 16.60 10.72 3.18
N TYR A 140 16.60 10.34 1.91
CA TYR A 140 16.51 8.94 1.51
C TYR A 140 17.90 8.39 1.15
N SER A 141 18.25 7.23 1.70
CA SER A 141 19.51 6.58 1.41
C SER A 141 19.34 5.05 1.44
N THR A 142 19.79 4.38 0.40
CA THR A 142 19.82 2.92 0.32
C THR A 142 21.14 2.35 0.84
N THR A 143 21.14 1.06 1.18
CA THR A 143 22.38 0.36 1.55
C THR A 143 23.40 0.41 0.41
N ALA A 144 22.95 0.25 -0.84
CA ALA A 144 23.82 0.30 -2.01
C ALA A 144 24.47 1.67 -2.19
N GLU A 145 23.72 2.77 -2.02
CA GLU A 145 24.27 4.13 -2.08
C GLU A 145 25.26 4.39 -0.97
N ARG A 146 24.98 3.97 0.26
CA ARG A 146 25.90 4.10 1.39
C ARG A 146 27.19 3.30 1.18
N LYS A 147 27.09 2.10 0.57
CA LYS A 147 28.27 1.28 0.23
C LYS A 147 29.13 1.99 -0.80
N LYS A 148 28.55 2.45 -1.91
CA LYS A 148 29.27 3.21 -2.96
C LYS A 148 29.98 4.44 -2.38
N ARG A 149 29.31 5.19 -1.52
CA ARG A 149 29.88 6.37 -0.87
C ARG A 149 31.13 6.01 -0.03
N ARG A 150 31.08 4.92 0.73
CA ARG A 150 32.23 4.47 1.54
C ARG A 150 33.41 3.99 0.69
N GLU A 151 33.13 3.34 -0.45
CA GLU A 151 34.15 2.87 -1.39
C GLU A 151 34.81 4.03 -2.16
N ALA A 152 34.14 5.17 -2.30
CA ALA A 152 34.62 6.37 -2.96
C ALA A 152 35.43 7.31 -2.03
N MET A 153 35.44 7.08 -0.74
CA MET A 153 36.21 7.85 0.25
C MET A 153 37.59 7.28 0.45
#